data_ed064103442e6798663795c316e4f5ae
#
_entry.id   ed064103442e6798663795c316e4f5ae
#
_cell.length_a   1.000
_cell.length_b   1.000
_cell.length_c   1.000
_cell.angle_alpha   90.00
_cell.angle_beta   90.00
_cell.angle_gamma   90.00
#
_symmetry.space_group_name_H-M   'P 1'
#
loop_
_entity.id
_entity.type
_entity.pdbx_description
1 polymer ?
#
loop_
_entity_poly.entity_id
_entity_poly.type
_entity_poly.pdbx_seq_one_letter_code
_entity_poly.pdbx_strand_id
1 'polypeptide(L)'
;MSNMNTLDLKITNGRIVDGTGSPWYRGDVGIRGDRIVAIGDLSSTPAASTIDAQNRFVAPGFIDLLGWSQTTAIEYPQLEPKVRQGVTTEVAGEGTSPGPNRSDNLRAGERWATLGDFLDELDRRGAAINFAMLMGASNPREIVIGDMNRVPTAEEMREMERITDQAMREGAIGIGSSLIYVPAMYSTTEELIAISKVAAKYGGVYFSHIRDEGAKIDSALDEAFRIGREARIPVNVWHLKIGGRLYWGRMPEILAKIQAARAEGIDASANVYPYAASSTGLSTLAPDWAMEGGYDDFQKRLKNPEDRAKIAEALRAQVARRGDKGIYVTQIYGSPELDRYEKKYIEDIARDMNTTADEALMALFAQSMPSPRVIYFSISEDDVRTALQAPWISIGSDGGSPTPKQREENVAIHPRATGTFPRVLGHYAREEKLFTIEEAVRRMTSQAAARANLRDRGLLREGHVADIVVFDPDTIIDKSTFEDPHQPPVGVTDVVVNGTPVLRGGAMTGKLPGRSIRGAGYAGKRQQ
;
A
#
# COMPACT_ATOMS: atom_id res chain seq x y z
N MET A 1 -36.88 5.58 -23.48
CA MET A 1 -35.86 6.34 -24.24
C MET A 1 -35.21 7.28 -23.24
N SER A 2 -33.97 6.99 -22.74
CA SER A 2 -33.26 7.94 -21.91
C SER A 2 -32.94 9.16 -22.77
N ASN A 3 -33.27 10.34 -22.25
CA ASN A 3 -33.03 11.61 -22.92
C ASN A 3 -31.50 11.74 -23.08
N MET A 4 -30.93 11.63 -24.30
CA MET A 4 -29.50 11.63 -24.56
C MET A 4 -28.77 12.90 -24.06
N ASN A 5 -29.50 13.90 -23.61
CA ASN A 5 -28.96 15.17 -23.09
C ASN A 5 -28.90 15.26 -21.55
N THR A 6 -29.42 14.26 -20.81
CA THR A 6 -29.41 14.30 -19.34
C THR A 6 -28.20 13.59 -18.77
N LEU A 7 -27.47 14.23 -17.86
CA LEU A 7 -26.38 13.64 -17.09
C LEU A 7 -26.96 12.74 -15.99
N ASP A 8 -26.25 11.68 -15.64
CA ASP A 8 -26.63 10.85 -14.49
C ASP A 8 -26.27 11.56 -13.18
N LEU A 9 -25.10 12.20 -13.15
CA LEU A 9 -24.63 12.99 -12.02
C LEU A 9 -23.92 14.26 -12.55
N LYS A 10 -24.16 15.38 -11.86
CA LYS A 10 -23.47 16.65 -12.08
C LYS A 10 -22.87 17.13 -10.76
N ILE A 11 -21.60 17.53 -10.79
CA ILE A 11 -20.94 18.21 -9.66
C ILE A 11 -20.81 19.68 -10.05
N THR A 12 -21.42 20.57 -9.26
CA THR A 12 -21.51 22.00 -9.58
C THR A 12 -20.74 22.86 -8.58
N ASN A 13 -20.48 24.13 -8.97
CA ASN A 13 -19.86 25.15 -8.11
C ASN A 13 -18.50 24.72 -7.56
N GLY A 14 -17.71 23.95 -8.33
CA GLY A 14 -16.40 23.44 -7.92
C GLY A 14 -15.23 24.36 -8.30
N ARG A 15 -14.16 24.27 -7.52
CA ARG A 15 -12.81 24.63 -7.94
C ARG A 15 -12.14 23.35 -8.43
N ILE A 16 -11.96 23.25 -9.74
CA ILE A 16 -11.44 22.04 -10.41
C ILE A 16 -9.92 21.98 -10.23
N VAL A 17 -9.43 20.93 -9.57
CA VAL A 17 -8.02 20.54 -9.51
C VAL A 17 -7.88 19.27 -10.33
N ASP A 18 -7.53 19.41 -11.61
CA ASP A 18 -7.71 18.36 -12.61
C ASP A 18 -6.73 17.17 -12.52
N GLY A 19 -5.78 17.22 -11.59
CA GLY A 19 -4.74 16.19 -11.39
C GLY A 19 -3.47 16.41 -12.21
N THR A 20 -3.37 17.48 -12.99
CA THR A 20 -2.15 17.81 -13.77
C THR A 20 -1.07 18.49 -12.94
N GLY A 21 -1.43 19.05 -11.78
CA GLY A 21 -0.60 19.95 -11.00
C GLY A 21 -0.73 21.43 -11.40
N SER A 22 -1.56 21.73 -12.39
CA SER A 22 -1.90 23.10 -12.80
C SER A 22 -2.79 23.79 -11.75
N PRO A 23 -2.77 25.15 -11.65
CA PRO A 23 -3.67 25.87 -10.78
C PRO A 23 -5.14 25.54 -11.04
N TRP A 24 -5.94 25.53 -9.97
CA TRP A 24 -7.37 25.25 -10.06
C TRP A 24 -8.13 26.31 -10.88
N TYR A 25 -9.25 25.91 -11.46
CA TYR A 25 -10.18 26.78 -12.18
C TYR A 25 -11.64 26.47 -11.78
N ARG A 26 -12.56 27.41 -12.01
CA ARG A 26 -14.00 27.20 -11.75
C ARG A 26 -14.61 26.35 -12.85
N GLY A 27 -15.48 25.41 -12.46
CA GLY A 27 -16.20 24.58 -13.41
C GLY A 27 -17.09 23.55 -12.73
N ASP A 28 -17.95 22.95 -13.54
CA ASP A 28 -18.79 21.82 -13.20
C ASP A 28 -18.24 20.56 -13.87
N VAL A 29 -18.58 19.38 -13.33
CA VAL A 29 -18.22 18.07 -13.91
C VAL A 29 -19.51 17.29 -14.21
N GLY A 30 -19.68 16.90 -15.46
CA GLY A 30 -20.82 16.10 -15.95
C GLY A 30 -20.43 14.64 -16.12
N ILE A 31 -21.23 13.74 -15.60
CA ILE A 31 -20.99 12.30 -15.56
C ILE A 31 -22.15 11.57 -16.21
N ARG A 32 -21.82 10.56 -17.05
CA ARG A 32 -22.78 9.61 -17.60
C ARG A 32 -22.21 8.20 -17.52
N GLY A 33 -22.98 7.28 -16.91
CA GLY A 33 -22.47 5.97 -16.56
C GLY A 33 -21.27 6.08 -15.64
N ASP A 34 -20.17 5.46 -16.02
CA ASP A 34 -18.91 5.50 -15.27
C ASP A 34 -17.89 6.54 -15.81
N ARG A 35 -18.31 7.44 -16.73
CA ARG A 35 -17.39 8.36 -17.44
C ARG A 35 -17.70 9.83 -17.21
N ILE A 36 -16.66 10.63 -17.13
CA ILE A 36 -16.72 12.08 -17.25
C ILE A 36 -17.00 12.39 -18.73
N VAL A 37 -18.09 13.11 -19.00
CA VAL A 37 -18.54 13.44 -20.38
C VAL A 37 -18.45 14.93 -20.69
N ALA A 38 -18.34 15.79 -19.67
CA ALA A 38 -18.17 17.22 -19.85
C ALA A 38 -17.52 17.87 -18.63
N ILE A 39 -16.73 18.91 -18.85
CA ILE A 39 -16.17 19.79 -17.81
C ILE A 39 -16.31 21.23 -18.30
N GLY A 40 -16.85 22.12 -17.45
CA GLY A 40 -17.02 23.54 -17.80
C GLY A 40 -18.28 24.13 -17.19
N ASP A 41 -18.93 25.06 -17.89
CA ASP A 41 -20.22 25.59 -17.47
C ASP A 41 -21.34 24.64 -17.91
N LEU A 42 -21.91 23.92 -16.94
CA LEU A 42 -23.02 22.98 -17.15
C LEU A 42 -24.32 23.48 -16.52
N SER A 43 -24.45 24.77 -16.23
CA SER A 43 -25.61 25.38 -15.57
C SER A 43 -26.94 25.03 -16.27
N SER A 44 -26.96 25.04 -17.60
CA SER A 44 -28.12 24.71 -18.43
C SER A 44 -28.31 23.21 -18.70
N THR A 45 -27.36 22.36 -18.31
CA THR A 45 -27.41 20.92 -18.60
C THR A 45 -28.21 20.18 -17.51
N PRO A 46 -29.30 19.47 -17.86
CA PRO A 46 -30.06 18.73 -16.86
C PRO A 46 -29.30 17.51 -16.36
N ALA A 47 -29.50 17.17 -15.09
CA ALA A 47 -28.94 15.99 -14.46
C ALA A 47 -29.97 15.28 -13.57
N ALA A 48 -29.90 13.94 -13.49
CA ALA A 48 -30.72 13.14 -12.61
C ALA A 48 -30.38 13.36 -11.13
N SER A 49 -29.11 13.64 -10.85
CA SER A 49 -28.60 13.94 -9.51
C SER A 49 -27.54 15.05 -9.58
N THR A 50 -27.45 15.87 -8.51
CA THR A 50 -26.47 16.95 -8.43
C THR A 50 -25.80 16.94 -7.06
N ILE A 51 -24.46 17.08 -7.06
CA ILE A 51 -23.64 17.40 -5.90
C ILE A 51 -23.24 18.86 -6.02
N ASP A 52 -23.57 19.68 -5.04
CA ASP A 52 -23.08 21.05 -4.94
C ASP A 52 -21.75 21.05 -4.17
N ALA A 53 -20.66 21.31 -4.86
CA ALA A 53 -19.33 21.37 -4.25
C ALA A 53 -19.12 22.59 -3.34
N GLN A 54 -20.03 23.59 -3.39
CA GLN A 54 -20.00 24.77 -2.49
C GLN A 54 -18.62 25.46 -2.46
N ASN A 55 -18.04 25.67 -3.64
CA ASN A 55 -16.71 26.27 -3.80
C ASN A 55 -15.54 25.44 -3.20
N ARG A 56 -15.76 24.15 -2.91
CA ARG A 56 -14.69 23.22 -2.51
C ARG A 56 -13.88 22.75 -3.72
N PHE A 57 -12.76 22.09 -3.45
CA PHE A 57 -11.97 21.44 -4.50
C PHE A 57 -12.66 20.18 -4.98
N VAL A 58 -12.72 20.05 -6.31
CA VAL A 58 -13.15 18.85 -7.03
C VAL A 58 -11.92 18.31 -7.74
N ALA A 59 -11.48 17.13 -7.35
CA ALA A 59 -10.25 16.51 -7.86
C ALA A 59 -10.51 15.07 -8.30
N PRO A 60 -9.60 14.46 -9.09
CA PRO A 60 -9.65 13.02 -9.31
C PRO A 60 -9.56 12.29 -7.97
N GLY A 61 -10.25 11.16 -7.83
CA GLY A 61 -10.15 10.30 -6.66
C GLY A 61 -8.71 9.83 -6.44
N PHE A 62 -8.29 9.77 -5.19
CA PHE A 62 -6.92 9.41 -4.85
C PHE A 62 -6.65 7.94 -5.11
N ILE A 63 -5.43 7.66 -5.59
CA ILE A 63 -4.92 6.32 -5.88
C ILE A 63 -3.86 5.99 -4.83
N ASP A 64 -4.19 5.06 -3.96
CA ASP A 64 -3.26 4.53 -2.97
C ASP A 64 -2.31 3.53 -3.64
N LEU A 65 -1.03 3.90 -3.82
CA LEU A 65 -0.04 3.06 -4.50
C LEU A 65 0.48 1.90 -3.64
N LEU A 66 0.06 1.81 -2.40
CA LEU A 66 0.37 0.70 -1.51
C LEU A 66 -0.70 0.61 -0.42
N GLY A 67 -1.63 -0.31 -0.60
CA GLY A 67 -2.65 -0.62 0.39
C GLY A 67 -2.71 -2.11 0.72
N TRP A 68 -3.40 -2.41 1.81
CA TRP A 68 -3.55 -3.76 2.38
C TRP A 68 -5.01 -4.13 2.60
N SER A 69 -5.94 -3.52 1.83
CA SER A 69 -7.39 -3.70 2.06
C SER A 69 -8.01 -4.81 1.20
N GLN A 70 -7.26 -5.44 0.32
CA GLN A 70 -7.78 -6.36 -0.70
C GLN A 70 -8.57 -7.54 -0.12
N THR A 71 -8.11 -8.15 0.96
CA THR A 71 -8.84 -9.24 1.64
C THR A 71 -9.96 -8.71 2.54
N THR A 72 -9.73 -7.55 3.17
CA THR A 72 -10.78 -6.87 3.97
C THR A 72 -11.98 -6.51 3.10
N ALA A 73 -11.77 -6.13 1.83
CA ALA A 73 -12.83 -5.79 0.89
C ALA A 73 -13.84 -6.94 0.66
N ILE A 74 -13.41 -8.19 0.82
CA ILE A 74 -14.28 -9.37 0.67
C ILE A 74 -15.30 -9.48 1.82
N GLU A 75 -14.91 -9.06 3.02
CA GLU A 75 -15.75 -9.19 4.23
C GLU A 75 -16.43 -7.86 4.59
N TYR A 76 -15.74 -6.75 4.39
CA TYR A 76 -16.17 -5.40 4.73
C TYR A 76 -16.03 -4.44 3.54
N PRO A 77 -16.83 -4.63 2.47
CA PRO A 77 -16.63 -3.98 1.18
C PRO A 77 -16.83 -2.46 1.19
N GLN A 78 -17.41 -1.89 2.25
CA GLN A 78 -17.56 -0.44 2.39
C GLN A 78 -16.22 0.30 2.52
N LEU A 79 -15.20 -0.31 3.10
CA LEU A 79 -13.85 0.24 3.25
C LEU A 79 -13.86 1.72 3.69
N GLU A 80 -14.77 2.06 4.62
CA GLU A 80 -15.05 3.43 5.04
C GLU A 80 -13.79 4.26 5.37
N PRO A 81 -12.76 3.73 6.07
CA PRO A 81 -11.54 4.48 6.34
C PRO A 81 -10.76 4.90 5.09
N LYS A 82 -10.82 4.14 3.99
CA LYS A 82 -10.22 4.51 2.70
C LYS A 82 -11.06 5.57 1.99
N VAL A 83 -12.37 5.35 1.90
CA VAL A 83 -13.30 6.29 1.27
C VAL A 83 -13.25 7.67 1.93
N ARG A 84 -13.23 7.74 3.28
CA ARG A 84 -13.16 9.00 4.02
C ARG A 84 -11.86 9.78 3.80
N GLN A 85 -10.81 9.13 3.32
CA GLN A 85 -9.58 9.80 2.90
C GLN A 85 -9.63 10.30 1.44
N GLY A 86 -10.70 10.02 0.70
CA GLY A 86 -10.82 10.35 -0.73
C GLY A 86 -10.22 9.30 -1.67
N VAL A 87 -9.83 8.14 -1.16
CA VAL A 87 -9.29 7.03 -1.96
C VAL A 87 -10.40 6.39 -2.77
N THR A 88 -10.17 6.23 -4.07
CA THR A 88 -11.08 5.57 -5.02
C THR A 88 -10.47 4.33 -5.66
N THR A 89 -9.14 4.19 -5.57
CA THR A 89 -8.41 3.04 -6.11
C THR A 89 -7.26 2.69 -5.17
N GLU A 90 -7.08 1.40 -4.92
CA GLU A 90 -5.95 0.87 -4.15
C GLU A 90 -5.12 -0.07 -5.04
N VAL A 91 -3.79 0.11 -5.03
CA VAL A 91 -2.81 -0.85 -5.56
C VAL A 91 -2.35 -1.73 -4.40
N ALA A 92 -2.47 -3.05 -4.57
CA ALA A 92 -2.13 -4.02 -3.54
C ALA A 92 -1.33 -5.21 -4.11
N GLY A 93 -0.79 -6.07 -3.24
CA GLY A 93 0.02 -7.23 -3.63
C GLY A 93 1.50 -7.07 -3.28
N GLU A 94 1.83 -6.40 -2.16
CA GLU A 94 3.19 -6.32 -1.63
C GLU A 94 3.66 -7.67 -1.09
N GLY A 95 4.67 -8.24 -1.72
CA GLY A 95 5.28 -9.52 -1.35
C GLY A 95 4.38 -10.72 -1.60
N THR A 96 3.14 -10.66 -1.15
CA THR A 96 2.10 -11.69 -1.34
C THR A 96 0.82 -11.09 -1.90
N SER A 97 0.09 -11.87 -2.68
CA SER A 97 -1.25 -11.55 -3.19
C SER A 97 -2.24 -12.66 -2.79
N PRO A 98 -3.56 -12.42 -2.82
CA PRO A 98 -4.57 -13.43 -2.46
C PRO A 98 -4.55 -14.70 -3.33
N GLY A 99 -3.88 -14.66 -4.45
CA GLY A 99 -3.54 -15.75 -5.36
C GLY A 99 -2.40 -15.31 -6.27
N PRO A 100 -1.70 -16.27 -6.91
CA PRO A 100 -1.89 -17.73 -6.88
C PRO A 100 -1.47 -18.36 -5.56
N ASN A 101 -2.11 -19.48 -5.19
CA ASN A 101 -1.80 -20.29 -4.01
C ASN A 101 -1.78 -21.79 -4.39
N ARG A 102 -1.27 -22.63 -3.49
CA ARG A 102 -1.30 -24.09 -3.70
C ARG A 102 -2.75 -24.57 -3.60
N SER A 103 -3.25 -25.17 -4.68
CA SER A 103 -4.64 -25.68 -4.74
C SER A 103 -4.89 -26.88 -3.85
N ASP A 104 -3.84 -27.67 -3.56
CA ASP A 104 -3.89 -28.90 -2.76
C ASP A 104 -3.73 -28.67 -1.25
N ASN A 105 -3.34 -27.46 -0.86
CA ASN A 105 -3.08 -27.12 0.53
C ASN A 105 -3.29 -25.61 0.77
N LEU A 106 -4.53 -25.13 0.53
CA LEU A 106 -4.88 -23.75 0.88
C LEU A 106 -4.76 -23.59 2.41
N ARG A 107 -3.88 -22.69 2.85
CA ARG A 107 -3.73 -22.36 4.27
C ARG A 107 -5.06 -21.83 4.83
N ALA A 108 -5.25 -21.94 6.14
CA ALA A 108 -6.43 -21.38 6.79
C ALA A 108 -6.56 -19.87 6.45
N GLY A 109 -7.63 -19.52 5.73
CA GLY A 109 -7.89 -18.16 5.24
C GLY A 109 -7.56 -17.92 3.76
N GLU A 110 -6.80 -18.78 3.08
CA GLU A 110 -6.62 -18.74 1.63
C GLU A 110 -7.86 -19.34 0.97
N ARG A 111 -8.47 -18.61 0.04
CA ARG A 111 -9.74 -19.01 -0.60
C ARG A 111 -9.63 -19.16 -2.11
N TRP A 112 -8.53 -18.69 -2.72
CA TRP A 112 -8.38 -18.57 -4.17
C TRP A 112 -7.11 -19.27 -4.64
N ALA A 113 -7.26 -20.22 -5.55
CA ALA A 113 -6.13 -20.91 -6.15
C ALA A 113 -5.38 -20.03 -7.14
N THR A 114 -6.09 -19.12 -7.81
CA THR A 114 -5.50 -18.18 -8.77
C THR A 114 -5.78 -16.72 -8.40
N LEU A 115 -5.00 -15.80 -8.97
CA LEU A 115 -5.29 -14.37 -8.83
C LEU A 115 -6.61 -14.01 -9.53
N GLY A 116 -6.89 -14.65 -10.65
CA GLY A 116 -8.15 -14.47 -11.40
C GLY A 116 -9.37 -14.79 -10.57
N ASP A 117 -9.34 -15.89 -9.79
CA ASP A 117 -10.44 -16.28 -8.92
C ASP A 117 -10.73 -15.22 -7.85
N PHE A 118 -9.68 -14.64 -7.27
CA PHE A 118 -9.82 -13.54 -6.31
C PHE A 118 -10.45 -12.30 -6.96
N LEU A 119 -9.94 -11.89 -8.12
CA LEU A 119 -10.41 -10.71 -8.82
C LEU A 119 -11.87 -10.87 -9.30
N ASP A 120 -12.26 -12.07 -9.71
CA ASP A 120 -13.65 -12.39 -10.08
C ASP A 120 -14.59 -12.35 -8.87
N GLU A 121 -14.13 -12.85 -7.72
CA GLU A 121 -14.91 -12.78 -6.48
C GLU A 121 -15.07 -11.34 -6.00
N LEU A 122 -14.03 -10.52 -6.10
CA LEU A 122 -14.09 -9.10 -5.80
C LEU A 122 -15.12 -8.39 -6.70
N ASP A 123 -15.08 -8.64 -8.01
CA ASP A 123 -16.03 -8.05 -8.97
C ASP A 123 -17.48 -8.51 -8.70
N ARG A 124 -17.65 -9.78 -8.32
CA ARG A 124 -18.97 -10.34 -8.01
C ARG A 124 -19.59 -9.75 -6.73
N ARG A 125 -18.78 -9.49 -5.71
CA ARG A 125 -19.24 -8.89 -4.45
C ARG A 125 -19.38 -7.38 -4.56
N GLY A 126 -18.50 -6.73 -5.31
CA GLY A 126 -18.32 -5.30 -5.33
C GLY A 126 -17.56 -4.80 -4.10
N ALA A 127 -17.03 -3.59 -4.21
CA ALA A 127 -16.38 -2.87 -3.14
C ALA A 127 -16.68 -1.36 -3.27
N ALA A 128 -16.46 -0.57 -2.23
CA ALA A 128 -16.62 0.88 -2.34
C ALA A 128 -15.54 1.55 -3.19
N ILE A 129 -14.35 0.92 -3.32
CA ILE A 129 -13.22 1.42 -4.13
C ILE A 129 -12.76 0.36 -5.14
N ASN A 130 -11.97 0.79 -6.13
CA ASN A 130 -11.36 -0.10 -7.11
C ASN A 130 -10.06 -0.72 -6.57
N PHE A 131 -9.68 -1.89 -7.11
CA PHE A 131 -8.41 -2.56 -6.82
C PHE A 131 -7.62 -2.87 -8.08
N ALA A 132 -6.34 -2.50 -8.09
CA ALA A 132 -5.36 -2.92 -9.07
C ALA A 132 -4.34 -3.83 -8.38
N MET A 133 -4.28 -5.12 -8.78
CA MET A 133 -3.49 -6.12 -8.07
C MET A 133 -2.17 -6.39 -8.75
N LEU A 134 -1.10 -6.36 -7.96
CA LEU A 134 0.18 -6.97 -8.32
C LEU A 134 0.17 -8.45 -7.91
N MET A 135 0.82 -9.30 -8.67
CA MET A 135 1.16 -10.64 -8.19
C MET A 135 2.30 -10.53 -7.18
N GLY A 136 2.12 -11.08 -6.00
CA GLY A 136 3.18 -11.13 -5.00
C GLY A 136 4.33 -12.03 -5.45
N ALA A 137 5.56 -11.54 -5.40
CA ALA A 137 6.75 -12.29 -5.80
C ALA A 137 7.00 -13.53 -4.93
N SER A 138 6.49 -13.53 -3.69
CA SER A 138 6.55 -14.69 -2.80
C SER A 138 5.66 -15.85 -3.26
N ASN A 139 4.51 -15.57 -3.90
CA ASN A 139 3.54 -16.61 -4.24
C ASN A 139 4.13 -17.72 -5.15
N PRO A 140 4.76 -17.44 -6.31
CA PRO A 140 5.34 -18.50 -7.13
C PRO A 140 6.47 -19.25 -6.41
N ARG A 141 7.30 -18.53 -5.61
CA ARG A 141 8.38 -19.16 -4.85
C ARG A 141 7.82 -20.12 -3.77
N GLU A 142 6.83 -19.67 -3.02
CA GLU A 142 6.18 -20.45 -1.96
C GLU A 142 5.53 -21.73 -2.53
N ILE A 143 4.86 -21.62 -3.69
CA ILE A 143 4.24 -22.76 -4.37
C ILE A 143 5.29 -23.81 -4.76
N VAL A 144 6.44 -23.38 -5.30
CA VAL A 144 7.42 -24.25 -5.95
C VAL A 144 8.50 -24.74 -4.98
N ILE A 145 8.99 -23.88 -4.09
CA ILE A 145 10.13 -24.14 -3.21
C ILE A 145 9.73 -24.18 -1.73
N GLY A 146 8.69 -23.42 -1.34
CA GLY A 146 8.34 -23.19 0.06
C GLY A 146 9.28 -22.18 0.73
N ASP A 147 9.41 -22.28 2.05
CA ASP A 147 10.17 -21.34 2.89
C ASP A 147 11.69 -21.67 2.97
N MET A 148 12.20 -22.38 1.99
CA MET A 148 13.60 -22.85 1.99
C MET A 148 14.56 -21.78 1.48
N ASN A 149 15.72 -21.64 2.18
CA ASN A 149 16.82 -20.76 1.76
C ASN A 149 17.71 -21.47 0.75
N ARG A 150 17.26 -21.59 -0.49
CA ARG A 150 18.05 -22.12 -1.60
C ARG A 150 17.65 -21.51 -2.95
N VAL A 151 18.56 -21.58 -3.88
CA VAL A 151 18.31 -21.19 -5.26
C VAL A 151 17.36 -22.19 -5.93
N PRO A 152 16.39 -21.77 -6.76
CA PRO A 152 15.57 -22.66 -7.57
C PRO A 152 16.40 -23.41 -8.61
N THR A 153 16.03 -24.65 -8.91
CA THR A 153 16.53 -25.35 -10.09
C THR A 153 15.99 -24.69 -11.36
N ALA A 154 16.57 -25.03 -12.52
CA ALA A 154 16.09 -24.51 -13.79
C ALA A 154 14.64 -24.93 -14.11
N GLU A 155 14.18 -26.06 -13.60
CA GLU A 155 12.80 -26.53 -13.76
C GLU A 155 11.85 -25.77 -12.85
N GLU A 156 12.20 -25.60 -11.59
CA GLU A 156 11.48 -24.77 -10.62
C GLU A 156 11.35 -23.32 -11.10
N MET A 157 12.42 -22.76 -11.67
CA MET A 157 12.37 -21.41 -12.22
C MET A 157 11.38 -21.31 -13.40
N ARG A 158 11.37 -22.28 -14.31
CA ARG A 158 10.37 -22.30 -15.40
C ARG A 158 8.93 -22.38 -14.88
N GLU A 159 8.71 -23.13 -13.80
CA GLU A 159 7.38 -23.18 -13.19
C GLU A 159 6.99 -21.86 -12.52
N MET A 160 7.91 -21.18 -11.84
CA MET A 160 7.67 -19.84 -11.29
C MET A 160 7.35 -18.83 -12.40
N GLU A 161 8.06 -18.89 -13.54
CA GLU A 161 7.77 -18.07 -14.71
C GLU A 161 6.38 -18.37 -15.28
N ARG A 162 5.98 -19.65 -15.35
CA ARG A 162 4.66 -20.08 -15.83
C ARG A 162 3.54 -19.57 -14.92
N ILE A 163 3.70 -19.65 -13.61
CA ILE A 163 2.75 -19.12 -12.61
C ILE A 163 2.62 -17.60 -12.77
N THR A 164 3.75 -16.91 -12.98
CA THR A 164 3.77 -15.47 -13.23
C THR A 164 3.02 -15.11 -14.52
N ASP A 165 3.26 -15.83 -15.62
CA ASP A 165 2.57 -15.63 -16.90
C ASP A 165 1.06 -15.78 -16.75
N GLN A 166 0.63 -16.81 -16.01
CA GLN A 166 -0.78 -17.02 -15.69
C GLN A 166 -1.38 -15.84 -14.93
N ALA A 167 -0.76 -15.40 -13.85
CA ALA A 167 -1.26 -14.26 -13.06
C ALA A 167 -1.36 -12.97 -13.90
N MET A 168 -0.40 -12.72 -14.81
CA MET A 168 -0.45 -11.57 -15.72
C MET A 168 -1.64 -11.67 -16.69
N ARG A 169 -1.92 -12.88 -17.24
CA ARG A 169 -3.09 -13.11 -18.10
C ARG A 169 -4.42 -13.03 -17.36
N GLU A 170 -4.43 -13.28 -16.06
CA GLU A 170 -5.60 -13.17 -15.19
C GLU A 170 -5.87 -11.73 -14.74
N GLY A 171 -4.93 -10.81 -14.98
CA GLY A 171 -5.15 -9.39 -14.76
C GLY A 171 -4.24 -8.74 -13.73
N ALA A 172 -3.14 -9.38 -13.30
CA ALA A 172 -2.11 -8.68 -12.56
C ALA A 172 -1.59 -7.47 -13.36
N ILE A 173 -1.35 -6.34 -12.67
CA ILE A 173 -0.75 -5.15 -13.29
C ILE A 173 0.79 -5.20 -13.26
N GLY A 174 1.38 -6.22 -12.63
CA GLY A 174 2.82 -6.38 -12.46
C GLY A 174 3.17 -7.27 -11.29
N ILE A 175 4.35 -7.07 -10.72
CA ILE A 175 4.91 -7.84 -9.60
C ILE A 175 5.17 -6.94 -8.42
N GLY A 176 4.77 -7.40 -7.22
CA GLY A 176 5.08 -6.78 -5.94
C GLY A 176 6.00 -7.66 -5.10
N SER A 177 7.19 -7.18 -4.75
CA SER A 177 8.11 -7.91 -3.89
C SER A 177 8.23 -7.29 -2.51
N SER A 178 8.53 -8.12 -1.50
CA SER A 178 8.83 -7.66 -0.14
C SER A 178 9.99 -8.49 0.39
N LEU A 179 11.22 -7.98 0.18
CA LEU A 179 12.46 -8.76 0.27
C LEU A 179 13.02 -8.86 1.69
N ILE A 180 12.23 -8.52 2.69
CA ILE A 180 12.57 -8.67 4.11
C ILE A 180 11.77 -9.80 4.81
N TYR A 181 10.84 -10.43 4.11
CA TYR A 181 10.00 -11.50 4.66
C TYR A 181 10.28 -12.83 3.98
N VAL A 182 10.17 -13.92 4.74
CA VAL A 182 10.19 -15.29 4.22
C VAL A 182 8.93 -15.53 3.36
N PRO A 183 9.07 -16.18 2.19
CA PRO A 183 10.28 -16.73 1.57
C PRO A 183 11.02 -15.75 0.64
N ALA A 184 10.49 -14.56 0.35
CA ALA A 184 11.06 -13.64 -0.65
C ALA A 184 12.46 -13.12 -0.26
N MET A 185 12.79 -13.07 1.04
CA MET A 185 14.13 -12.67 1.50
C MET A 185 15.24 -13.59 0.98
N TYR A 186 14.92 -14.83 0.62
CA TYR A 186 15.85 -15.82 0.07
C TYR A 186 15.92 -15.79 -1.46
N SER A 187 15.08 -14.98 -2.12
CA SER A 187 15.11 -14.84 -3.57
C SER A 187 16.42 -14.18 -4.03
N THR A 188 17.05 -14.75 -5.05
CA THR A 188 18.17 -14.09 -5.73
C THR A 188 17.68 -12.99 -6.65
N THR A 189 18.57 -12.06 -6.99
CA THR A 189 18.26 -10.99 -7.95
C THR A 189 17.94 -11.59 -9.33
N GLU A 190 18.60 -12.67 -9.74
CA GLU A 190 18.37 -13.40 -10.98
C GLU A 190 16.95 -13.98 -11.06
N GLU A 191 16.46 -14.52 -9.96
CA GLU A 191 15.10 -15.04 -9.81
C GLU A 191 14.07 -13.91 -10.02
N LEU A 192 14.27 -12.77 -9.35
CA LEU A 192 13.41 -11.59 -9.50
C LEU A 192 13.44 -11.02 -10.92
N ILE A 193 14.61 -10.99 -11.58
CA ILE A 193 14.76 -10.59 -12.97
C ILE A 193 13.97 -11.53 -13.90
N ALA A 194 14.03 -12.85 -13.69
CA ALA A 194 13.36 -13.82 -14.54
C ALA A 194 11.84 -13.63 -14.52
N ILE A 195 11.21 -13.57 -13.33
CA ILE A 195 9.76 -13.33 -13.21
C ILE A 195 9.38 -11.93 -13.70
N SER A 196 10.23 -10.91 -13.48
CA SER A 196 9.99 -9.55 -13.97
C SER A 196 10.04 -9.45 -15.50
N LYS A 197 10.89 -10.23 -16.18
CA LYS A 197 10.89 -10.36 -17.64
C LYS A 197 9.57 -10.92 -18.17
N VAL A 198 8.93 -11.83 -17.43
CA VAL A 198 7.59 -12.32 -17.80
C VAL A 198 6.56 -11.20 -17.69
N ALA A 199 6.54 -10.46 -16.57
CA ALA A 199 5.60 -9.36 -16.40
C ALA A 199 5.80 -8.23 -17.44
N ALA A 200 7.05 -7.93 -17.79
CA ALA A 200 7.38 -6.92 -18.78
C ALA A 200 6.77 -7.18 -20.17
N LYS A 201 6.58 -8.46 -20.57
CA LYS A 201 5.91 -8.83 -21.84
C LYS A 201 4.47 -8.30 -21.93
N TYR A 202 3.84 -8.06 -20.80
CA TYR A 202 2.47 -7.55 -20.66
C TYR A 202 2.41 -6.05 -20.34
N GLY A 203 3.54 -5.34 -20.39
CA GLY A 203 3.61 -3.95 -19.96
C GLY A 203 3.42 -3.78 -18.47
N GLY A 204 3.77 -4.79 -17.67
CA GLY A 204 3.68 -4.78 -16.22
C GLY A 204 4.69 -3.85 -15.56
N VAL A 205 4.55 -3.68 -14.23
CA VAL A 205 5.44 -2.89 -13.38
C VAL A 205 6.07 -3.78 -12.30
N TYR A 206 7.22 -3.38 -11.76
CA TYR A 206 7.87 -4.02 -10.61
C TYR A 206 7.90 -3.05 -9.44
N PHE A 207 7.17 -3.38 -8.37
CA PHE A 207 7.14 -2.60 -7.15
C PHE A 207 7.81 -3.38 -6.03
N SER A 208 8.62 -2.72 -5.21
CA SER A 208 9.46 -3.43 -4.24
C SER A 208 9.53 -2.73 -2.88
N HIS A 209 9.17 -3.48 -1.84
CA HIS A 209 9.77 -3.32 -0.54
C HIS A 209 11.19 -3.88 -0.64
N ILE A 210 12.16 -3.01 -0.69
CA ILE A 210 13.56 -3.37 -0.96
C ILE A 210 14.17 -4.17 0.19
N ARG A 211 15.28 -4.87 -0.09
CA ARG A 211 15.91 -5.84 0.81
C ARG A 211 16.43 -5.25 2.11
N ASP A 212 16.78 -3.98 2.14
CA ASP A 212 17.22 -3.27 3.35
C ASP A 212 16.86 -1.78 3.23
N GLU A 213 16.33 -1.22 4.29
CA GLU A 213 15.92 0.19 4.37
C GLU A 213 16.78 0.98 5.36
N GLY A 214 17.95 0.45 5.74
CA GLY A 214 18.87 1.04 6.70
C GLY A 214 20.31 1.00 6.24
N ALA A 215 21.13 0.14 6.87
CA ALA A 215 22.57 0.08 6.64
C ALA A 215 22.95 -0.25 5.19
N LYS A 216 22.16 -1.09 4.52
CA LYS A 216 22.42 -1.60 3.17
C LYS A 216 21.46 -1.05 2.12
N ILE A 217 20.81 0.08 2.39
CA ILE A 217 19.80 0.67 1.48
C ILE A 217 20.38 0.94 0.09
N ASP A 218 21.67 1.33 -0.01
CA ASP A 218 22.34 1.59 -1.28
C ASP A 218 22.38 0.34 -2.17
N SER A 219 22.78 -0.81 -1.61
CA SER A 219 22.83 -2.07 -2.36
C SER A 219 21.43 -2.61 -2.67
N ALA A 220 20.46 -2.37 -1.80
CA ALA A 220 19.06 -2.74 -2.05
C ALA A 220 18.44 -1.94 -3.19
N LEU A 221 18.77 -0.67 -3.32
CA LEU A 221 18.39 0.16 -4.47
C LEU A 221 19.10 -0.29 -5.75
N ASP A 222 20.40 -0.61 -5.68
CA ASP A 222 21.14 -1.15 -6.84
C ASP A 222 20.53 -2.45 -7.35
N GLU A 223 20.07 -3.33 -6.46
CA GLU A 223 19.32 -4.55 -6.82
C GLU A 223 18.03 -4.20 -7.56
N ALA A 224 17.22 -3.30 -7.03
CA ALA A 224 15.96 -2.87 -7.66
C ALA A 224 16.20 -2.24 -9.05
N PHE A 225 17.22 -1.40 -9.20
CA PHE A 225 17.57 -0.79 -10.48
C PHE A 225 18.13 -1.82 -11.47
N ARG A 226 18.89 -2.81 -11.00
CA ARG A 226 19.37 -3.93 -11.83
C ARG A 226 18.18 -4.72 -12.39
N ILE A 227 17.16 -5.02 -11.56
CA ILE A 227 15.93 -5.69 -12.00
C ILE A 227 15.24 -4.84 -13.09
N GLY A 228 15.08 -3.54 -12.87
CA GLY A 228 14.48 -2.62 -13.83
C GLY A 228 15.22 -2.61 -15.17
N ARG A 229 16.53 -2.54 -15.13
CA ARG A 229 17.41 -2.50 -16.31
C ARG A 229 17.35 -3.81 -17.10
N GLU A 230 17.56 -4.95 -16.43
CA GLU A 230 17.68 -6.25 -17.10
C GLU A 230 16.34 -6.84 -17.55
N ALA A 231 15.26 -6.57 -16.81
CA ALA A 231 13.91 -6.95 -17.20
C ALA A 231 13.22 -5.93 -18.11
N ARG A 232 13.77 -4.71 -18.28
CA ARG A 232 13.16 -3.58 -18.99
C ARG A 232 11.75 -3.28 -18.49
N ILE A 233 11.61 -3.16 -17.18
CA ILE A 233 10.35 -2.97 -16.47
C ILE A 233 10.42 -1.69 -15.62
N PRO A 234 9.35 -0.86 -15.55
CA PRO A 234 9.30 0.25 -14.62
C PRO A 234 9.43 -0.23 -13.18
N VAL A 235 10.23 0.48 -12.37
CA VAL A 235 10.48 0.16 -10.95
C VAL A 235 9.88 1.22 -10.07
N ASN A 236 9.17 0.82 -9.01
CA ASN A 236 8.77 1.70 -7.94
C ASN A 236 9.25 1.13 -6.59
N VAL A 237 10.06 1.90 -5.89
CA VAL A 237 10.43 1.57 -4.51
C VAL A 237 9.26 1.94 -3.60
N TRP A 238 8.67 0.95 -2.96
CA TRP A 238 7.58 1.17 -2.03
C TRP A 238 8.04 1.85 -0.75
N HIS A 239 7.18 2.71 -0.19
CA HIS A 239 7.32 3.36 1.12
C HIS A 239 8.77 3.73 1.45
N LEU A 240 9.46 4.39 0.50
CA LEU A 240 10.86 4.80 0.63
C LEU A 240 11.09 5.50 1.98
N LYS A 241 11.97 4.92 2.80
CA LYS A 241 12.35 5.44 4.11
C LYS A 241 13.77 5.03 4.46
N ILE A 242 14.30 5.67 5.47
CA ILE A 242 15.57 5.28 6.09
C ILE A 242 15.28 4.90 7.54
N GLY A 243 15.37 3.59 7.80
CA GLY A 243 15.06 3.01 9.10
C GLY A 243 16.28 2.93 10.01
N GLY A 244 16.16 3.53 11.21
CA GLY A 244 17.18 3.51 12.25
C GLY A 244 17.89 4.85 12.44
N ARG A 245 17.95 5.31 13.70
CA ARG A 245 18.44 6.65 14.08
C ARG A 245 19.88 6.94 13.59
N LEU A 246 20.71 5.91 13.47
CA LEU A 246 22.10 6.04 12.99
C LEU A 246 22.20 6.46 11.51
N TYR A 247 21.12 6.34 10.74
CA TYR A 247 21.09 6.58 9.30
C TYR A 247 20.26 7.81 8.92
N TRP A 248 19.67 8.51 9.89
CA TRP A 248 18.88 9.71 9.64
C TRP A 248 19.67 10.79 8.91
N GLY A 249 18.99 11.57 8.07
CA GLY A 249 19.58 12.65 7.28
C GLY A 249 20.18 12.20 5.94
N ARG A 250 20.14 10.90 5.60
CA ARG A 250 20.67 10.39 4.32
C ARG A 250 19.67 10.47 3.16
N MET A 251 18.44 10.93 3.38
CA MET A 251 17.44 10.97 2.31
C MET A 251 17.90 11.76 1.07
N PRO A 252 18.62 12.90 1.16
CA PRO A 252 19.15 13.57 -0.02
C PRO A 252 20.06 12.69 -0.88
N GLU A 253 20.92 11.86 -0.27
CA GLU A 253 21.80 10.92 -0.98
C GLU A 253 21.00 9.84 -1.69
N ILE A 254 19.99 9.31 -1.03
CA ILE A 254 19.11 8.28 -1.57
C ILE A 254 18.29 8.80 -2.75
N LEU A 255 17.75 10.01 -2.66
CA LEU A 255 17.05 10.66 -3.76
C LEU A 255 17.99 10.93 -4.95
N ALA A 256 19.22 11.37 -4.68
CA ALA A 256 20.23 11.57 -5.71
C ALA A 256 20.58 10.24 -6.43
N LYS A 257 20.67 9.13 -5.70
CA LYS A 257 20.91 7.80 -6.27
C LYS A 257 19.77 7.35 -7.18
N ILE A 258 18.52 7.52 -6.76
CA ILE A 258 17.35 7.22 -7.61
C ILE A 258 17.36 8.14 -8.85
N GLN A 259 17.67 9.42 -8.68
CA GLN A 259 17.74 10.37 -9.80
C GLN A 259 18.85 10.00 -10.80
N ALA A 260 19.99 9.51 -10.34
CA ALA A 260 21.06 9.01 -11.20
C ALA A 260 20.59 7.80 -12.04
N ALA A 261 19.91 6.83 -11.43
CA ALA A 261 19.32 5.69 -12.14
C ALA A 261 18.30 6.14 -13.21
N ARG A 262 17.50 7.18 -12.91
CA ARG A 262 16.58 7.79 -13.88
C ARG A 262 17.33 8.43 -15.04
N ALA A 263 18.44 9.12 -14.77
CA ALA A 263 19.28 9.74 -15.81
C ALA A 263 19.96 8.69 -16.71
N GLU A 264 20.21 7.47 -16.21
CA GLU A 264 20.66 6.32 -17.01
C GLU A 264 19.54 5.69 -17.86
N GLY A 265 18.30 6.19 -17.78
CA GLY A 265 17.17 5.70 -18.57
C GLY A 265 16.36 4.60 -17.90
N ILE A 266 16.59 4.30 -16.61
CA ILE A 266 15.74 3.39 -15.84
C ILE A 266 14.47 4.15 -15.44
N ASP A 267 13.29 3.61 -15.74
CA ASP A 267 12.02 4.18 -15.27
C ASP A 267 11.83 3.86 -13.78
N ALA A 268 12.62 4.54 -12.91
CA ALA A 268 12.62 4.38 -11.47
C ALA A 268 11.79 5.47 -10.79
N SER A 269 11.04 5.09 -9.78
CA SER A 269 10.25 5.98 -8.92
C SER A 269 10.16 5.42 -7.50
N ALA A 270 9.53 6.16 -6.60
CA ALA A 270 9.19 5.67 -5.28
C ALA A 270 7.88 6.28 -4.80
N ASN A 271 7.29 5.70 -3.75
CA ASN A 271 6.24 6.33 -2.97
C ASN A 271 6.64 6.41 -1.49
N VAL A 272 5.94 7.23 -0.75
CA VAL A 272 6.12 7.40 0.70
C VAL A 272 4.76 7.50 1.38
N TYR A 273 4.71 7.19 2.66
CA TYR A 273 3.64 7.61 3.57
C TYR A 273 4.14 8.74 4.47
N PRO A 274 3.26 9.68 4.88
CA PRO A 274 3.65 10.91 5.55
C PRO A 274 3.77 10.76 7.08
N TYR A 275 4.56 9.78 7.56
CA TYR A 275 4.73 9.50 8.99
C TYR A 275 6.17 9.07 9.31
N ALA A 276 6.67 9.51 10.48
CA ALA A 276 8.01 9.20 10.97
C ALA A 276 8.11 7.84 11.73
N ALA A 277 7.20 6.93 11.45
CA ALA A 277 7.19 5.59 12.03
C ALA A 277 6.76 4.56 10.98
N SER A 278 7.16 3.31 11.16
CA SER A 278 6.72 2.17 10.34
C SER A 278 5.95 1.15 11.17
N SER A 279 5.21 0.25 10.53
CA SER A 279 4.53 -0.84 11.22
C SER A 279 4.65 -2.13 10.43
N THR A 280 5.00 -3.21 11.14
CA THR A 280 5.14 -4.55 10.56
C THR A 280 5.01 -5.63 11.64
N GLY A 281 5.33 -6.89 11.31
CA GLY A 281 5.46 -7.99 12.27
C GLY A 281 6.74 -7.89 13.08
N LEU A 282 6.67 -8.26 14.35
CA LEU A 282 7.83 -8.31 15.25
C LEU A 282 8.93 -9.24 14.72
N SER A 283 8.57 -10.29 13.96
CA SER A 283 9.50 -11.26 13.35
C SER A 283 10.59 -10.63 12.47
N THR A 284 10.39 -9.41 11.97
CA THR A 284 11.42 -8.66 11.23
C THR A 284 12.64 -8.26 12.07
N LEU A 285 12.60 -8.45 13.38
CA LEU A 285 13.76 -8.28 14.26
C LEU A 285 14.62 -9.54 14.38
N ALA A 286 14.05 -10.71 14.07
CA ALA A 286 14.79 -11.96 14.11
C ALA A 286 15.87 -12.00 13.01
N PRO A 287 17.04 -12.58 13.26
CA PRO A 287 18.04 -12.72 12.22
C PRO A 287 17.58 -13.72 11.13
N ASP A 288 17.97 -13.44 9.88
CA ASP A 288 17.50 -14.17 8.69
C ASP A 288 17.64 -15.69 8.81
N TRP A 289 18.80 -16.16 9.33
CA TRP A 289 19.05 -17.59 9.52
C TRP A 289 18.08 -18.25 10.50
N ALA A 290 17.59 -17.49 11.48
CA ALA A 290 16.66 -18.02 12.48
C ALA A 290 15.26 -18.26 11.90
N MET A 291 14.90 -17.58 10.83
CA MET A 291 13.61 -17.67 10.16
C MET A 291 13.57 -18.75 9.05
N GLU A 292 14.70 -19.38 8.73
CA GLU A 292 14.76 -20.44 7.71
C GLU A 292 13.85 -21.62 8.07
N GLY A 293 13.03 -22.07 7.12
CA GLY A 293 12.01 -23.11 7.33
C GLY A 293 10.71 -22.57 7.94
N GLY A 294 10.60 -21.23 8.06
CA GLY A 294 9.39 -20.57 8.54
C GLY A 294 9.28 -20.49 10.06
N TYR A 295 8.09 -20.12 10.53
CA TYR A 295 7.87 -19.78 11.94
C TYR A 295 7.98 -20.99 12.88
N ASP A 296 7.58 -22.19 12.43
CA ASP A 296 7.66 -23.41 13.25
C ASP A 296 9.12 -23.79 13.57
N ASP A 297 10.01 -23.63 12.59
CA ASP A 297 11.43 -23.90 12.79
C ASP A 297 12.08 -22.78 13.64
N PHE A 298 11.63 -21.55 13.52
CA PHE A 298 12.01 -20.48 14.42
C PHE A 298 11.66 -20.81 15.89
N GLN A 299 10.45 -21.34 16.15
CA GLN A 299 10.04 -21.76 17.48
C GLN A 299 10.92 -22.89 18.07
N LYS A 300 11.40 -23.82 17.22
CA LYS A 300 12.37 -24.86 17.63
C LYS A 300 13.72 -24.24 18.02
N ARG A 301 14.20 -23.27 17.24
CA ARG A 301 15.47 -22.56 17.50
C ARG A 301 15.40 -21.75 18.81
N LEU A 302 14.26 -21.13 19.13
CA LEU A 302 14.05 -20.44 20.41
C LEU A 302 14.15 -21.36 21.62
N LYS A 303 13.94 -22.68 21.47
CA LYS A 303 14.08 -23.70 22.52
C LYS A 303 15.49 -24.27 22.61
N ASN A 304 16.32 -24.10 21.57
CA ASN A 304 17.72 -24.53 21.56
C ASN A 304 18.57 -23.47 22.29
N PRO A 305 19.35 -23.79 23.35
CA PRO A 305 20.08 -22.80 24.11
C PRO A 305 21.15 -22.01 23.32
N GLU A 306 21.82 -22.67 22.37
CA GLU A 306 22.85 -22.03 21.54
C GLU A 306 22.23 -21.03 20.53
N ASP A 307 21.20 -21.46 19.83
CA ASP A 307 20.47 -20.61 18.87
C ASP A 307 19.79 -19.45 19.58
N ARG A 308 19.15 -19.71 20.73
CA ARG A 308 18.53 -18.70 21.57
C ARG A 308 19.52 -17.61 21.98
N ALA A 309 20.74 -17.96 22.36
CA ALA A 309 21.77 -16.99 22.74
C ALA A 309 22.15 -16.07 21.55
N LYS A 310 22.31 -16.65 20.35
CA LYS A 310 22.60 -15.90 19.11
C LYS A 310 21.43 -14.98 18.73
N ILE A 311 20.19 -15.46 18.87
CA ILE A 311 18.98 -14.65 18.64
C ILE A 311 18.92 -13.48 19.62
N ALA A 312 19.18 -13.72 20.92
CA ALA A 312 19.19 -12.67 21.94
C ALA A 312 20.22 -11.58 21.63
N GLU A 313 21.42 -11.96 21.20
CA GLU A 313 22.45 -10.99 20.79
C GLU A 313 21.99 -10.12 19.61
N ALA A 314 21.41 -10.74 18.59
CA ALA A 314 20.86 -10.01 17.45
C ALA A 314 19.73 -9.06 17.86
N LEU A 315 18.81 -9.49 18.74
CA LEU A 315 17.72 -8.66 19.25
C LEU A 315 18.23 -7.47 20.07
N ARG A 316 19.27 -7.64 20.91
CA ARG A 316 19.92 -6.52 21.63
C ARG A 316 20.44 -5.45 20.66
N ALA A 317 21.07 -5.88 19.58
CA ALA A 317 21.54 -4.95 18.54
C ALA A 317 20.37 -4.21 17.86
N GLN A 318 19.25 -4.91 17.60
CA GLN A 318 18.05 -4.31 17.01
C GLN A 318 17.37 -3.30 17.95
N VAL A 319 17.31 -3.57 19.26
CA VAL A 319 16.81 -2.62 20.27
C VAL A 319 17.70 -1.39 20.33
N ALA A 320 19.03 -1.59 20.46
CA ALA A 320 20.00 -0.49 20.51
C ALA A 320 19.94 0.42 19.25
N ARG A 321 19.77 -0.17 18.06
CA ARG A 321 19.65 0.58 16.80
C ARG A 321 18.41 1.49 16.76
N ARG A 322 17.29 1.08 17.39
CA ARG A 322 16.06 1.86 17.41
C ARG A 322 16.01 2.89 18.53
N GLY A 323 16.76 2.64 19.62
CA GLY A 323 16.81 3.53 20.79
C GLY A 323 15.58 3.42 21.69
N ASP A 324 15.59 4.20 22.76
CA ASP A 324 14.51 4.26 23.72
C ASP A 324 13.16 4.58 23.06
N LYS A 325 12.11 3.83 23.46
CA LYS A 325 10.76 3.90 22.90
C LYS A 325 10.72 3.72 21.37
N GLY A 326 11.67 2.95 20.85
CA GLY A 326 11.75 2.67 19.41
C GLY A 326 10.83 1.54 18.93
N ILE A 327 10.32 0.69 19.83
CA ILE A 327 9.47 -0.48 19.52
C ILE A 327 8.20 -0.41 20.37
N TYR A 328 7.04 -0.26 19.72
CA TYR A 328 5.72 -0.21 20.35
C TYR A 328 4.89 -1.40 19.88
N VAL A 329 4.50 -2.27 20.81
CA VAL A 329 3.70 -3.47 20.52
C VAL A 329 2.24 -3.07 20.36
N THR A 330 1.63 -3.41 19.22
CA THR A 330 0.25 -3.01 18.90
C THR A 330 -0.73 -4.14 19.06
N GLN A 331 -0.39 -5.35 18.61
CA GLN A 331 -1.28 -6.52 18.67
C GLN A 331 -0.48 -7.76 18.99
N ILE A 332 -1.03 -8.59 19.85
CA ILE A 332 -0.51 -9.91 20.22
C ILE A 332 -1.57 -10.94 19.86
N TYR A 333 -1.17 -12.14 19.47
CA TYR A 333 -2.09 -13.16 19.01
C TYR A 333 -1.91 -14.47 19.76
N GLY A 334 -3.03 -15.14 20.06
CA GLY A 334 -3.04 -16.51 20.57
C GLY A 334 -2.63 -16.69 22.03
N SER A 335 -2.38 -15.60 22.77
CA SER A 335 -1.93 -15.64 24.17
C SER A 335 -2.61 -14.56 25.01
N PRO A 336 -3.82 -14.82 25.53
CA PRO A 336 -4.57 -13.83 26.30
C PRO A 336 -3.81 -13.24 27.51
N GLU A 337 -2.90 -14.00 28.10
CA GLU A 337 -2.04 -13.53 29.21
C GLU A 337 -1.04 -12.45 28.78
N LEU A 338 -0.76 -12.33 27.48
CA LEU A 338 0.12 -11.31 26.92
C LEU A 338 -0.64 -10.07 26.44
N ASP A 339 -1.97 -10.09 26.29
CA ASP A 339 -2.78 -8.97 25.82
C ASP A 339 -2.55 -7.70 26.65
N ARG A 340 -2.22 -7.84 27.94
CA ARG A 340 -1.83 -6.73 28.84
C ARG A 340 -0.59 -5.96 28.38
N TYR A 341 0.19 -6.49 27.43
CA TYR A 341 1.37 -5.87 26.86
C TYR A 341 1.09 -5.15 25.54
N GLU A 342 -0.12 -5.27 24.99
CA GLU A 342 -0.52 -4.43 23.87
C GLU A 342 -0.53 -2.95 24.28
N LYS A 343 -0.27 -2.10 23.31
CA LYS A 343 -0.17 -0.64 23.49
C LYS A 343 0.94 -0.22 24.47
N LYS A 344 2.04 -1.00 24.53
CA LYS A 344 3.22 -0.69 25.35
C LYS A 344 4.51 -0.68 24.56
N TYR A 345 5.45 0.11 25.01
CA TYR A 345 6.83 0.03 24.50
C TYR A 345 7.55 -1.19 25.08
N ILE A 346 8.50 -1.73 24.33
CA ILE A 346 9.22 -2.94 24.75
C ILE A 346 9.99 -2.75 26.07
N GLU A 347 10.47 -1.55 26.36
CA GLU A 347 11.14 -1.21 27.61
C GLU A 347 10.19 -1.27 28.82
N ASP A 348 8.93 -0.87 28.62
CA ASP A 348 7.90 -0.97 29.67
C ASP A 348 7.50 -2.44 29.90
N ILE A 349 7.38 -3.22 28.82
CA ILE A 349 7.12 -4.66 28.88
C ILE A 349 8.26 -5.38 29.61
N ALA A 350 9.51 -5.06 29.29
CA ALA A 350 10.69 -5.63 29.94
C ALA A 350 10.70 -5.33 31.45
N ARG A 351 10.33 -4.11 31.83
CA ARG A 351 10.20 -3.71 33.25
C ARG A 351 9.09 -4.49 33.96
N ASP A 352 7.93 -4.61 33.31
CA ASP A 352 6.79 -5.36 33.88
C ASP A 352 7.10 -6.87 34.03
N MET A 353 7.93 -7.42 33.13
CA MET A 353 8.41 -8.81 33.18
C MET A 353 9.64 -9.00 34.10
N ASN A 354 10.20 -7.91 34.66
CA ASN A 354 11.45 -7.90 35.44
C ASN A 354 12.61 -8.56 34.65
N THR A 355 12.79 -8.17 33.38
CA THR A 355 13.80 -8.74 32.47
C THR A 355 14.40 -7.66 31.54
N THR A 356 15.23 -8.07 30.57
CA THR A 356 15.79 -7.18 29.55
C THR A 356 14.86 -7.09 28.32
N ALA A 357 15.04 -6.06 27.48
CA ALA A 357 14.20 -5.86 26.29
C ALA A 357 14.31 -7.03 25.28
N ASP A 358 15.51 -7.59 25.10
CA ASP A 358 15.72 -8.75 24.24
C ASP A 358 15.02 -10.02 24.77
N GLU A 359 15.06 -10.26 26.08
CA GLU A 359 14.31 -11.36 26.70
C GLU A 359 12.80 -11.16 26.62
N ALA A 360 12.31 -9.93 26.79
CA ALA A 360 10.90 -9.62 26.59
C ALA A 360 10.47 -9.88 25.13
N LEU A 361 11.27 -9.48 24.14
CA LEU A 361 11.03 -9.80 22.72
C LEU A 361 10.97 -11.31 22.50
N MET A 362 11.91 -12.07 23.07
CA MET A 362 11.90 -13.53 22.94
C MET A 362 10.69 -14.18 23.60
N ALA A 363 10.21 -13.65 24.72
CA ALA A 363 8.99 -14.14 25.38
C ALA A 363 7.75 -13.89 24.49
N LEU A 364 7.67 -12.72 23.85
CA LEU A 364 6.61 -12.40 22.90
C LEU A 364 6.67 -13.33 21.66
N PHE A 365 7.85 -13.62 21.12
CA PHE A 365 8.03 -14.56 20.02
C PHE A 365 7.62 -15.98 20.38
N ALA A 366 7.99 -16.43 21.58
CA ALA A 366 7.75 -17.82 22.00
C ALA A 366 6.27 -18.13 22.27
N GLN A 367 5.46 -17.12 22.59
CA GLN A 367 4.10 -17.29 23.08
C GLN A 367 3.02 -16.69 22.16
N SER A 368 3.37 -15.96 21.10
CA SER A 368 2.41 -15.36 20.17
C SER A 368 2.49 -15.98 18.78
N MET A 369 1.34 -16.42 18.27
CA MET A 369 1.16 -16.97 16.93
C MET A 369 -0.09 -16.39 16.27
N PRO A 370 0.02 -15.71 15.11
CA PRO A 370 1.25 -15.31 14.42
C PRO A 370 2.09 -14.27 15.19
N SER A 371 3.23 -13.89 14.62
CA SER A 371 4.13 -12.87 15.21
C SER A 371 3.37 -11.59 15.58
N PRO A 372 3.63 -11.00 16.77
CA PRO A 372 3.02 -9.74 17.19
C PRO A 372 3.20 -8.63 16.14
N ARG A 373 2.26 -7.70 16.06
CA ARG A 373 2.39 -6.47 15.27
C ARG A 373 3.02 -5.38 16.11
N VAL A 374 3.85 -4.56 15.45
CA VAL A 374 4.58 -3.48 16.11
C VAL A 374 4.61 -2.21 15.26
N ILE A 375 4.84 -1.09 15.94
CA ILE A 375 5.24 0.18 15.32
C ILE A 375 6.68 0.46 15.71
N TYR A 376 7.50 0.84 14.71
CA TYR A 376 8.89 1.26 14.90
C TYR A 376 9.01 2.78 14.73
N PHE A 377 9.36 3.50 15.80
CA PHE A 377 9.68 4.94 15.77
C PHE A 377 11.14 5.14 15.35
N SER A 378 11.45 4.81 14.11
CA SER A 378 12.82 4.74 13.60
C SER A 378 13.08 5.54 12.33
N ILE A 379 12.14 6.40 11.92
CA ILE A 379 12.23 7.26 10.74
C ILE A 379 12.36 8.72 11.18
N SER A 380 13.18 9.51 10.47
CA SER A 380 13.30 10.95 10.69
C SER A 380 12.16 11.69 9.99
N GLU A 381 11.51 12.61 10.70
CA GLU A 381 10.52 13.52 10.10
C GLU A 381 11.15 14.43 9.02
N ASP A 382 12.42 14.82 9.18
CA ASP A 382 13.14 15.61 8.18
C ASP A 382 13.43 14.79 6.91
N ASP A 383 13.70 13.48 7.05
CA ASP A 383 13.82 12.58 5.90
C ASP A 383 12.48 12.39 5.18
N VAL A 384 11.35 12.35 5.92
CA VAL A 384 10.00 12.33 5.33
C VAL A 384 9.75 13.60 4.53
N ARG A 385 10.03 14.80 5.10
CA ARG A 385 9.90 16.08 4.40
C ARG A 385 10.78 16.12 3.14
N THR A 386 12.01 15.68 3.26
CA THR A 386 12.97 15.64 2.14
C THR A 386 12.47 14.73 1.01
N ALA A 387 11.97 13.53 1.34
CA ALA A 387 11.38 12.65 0.35
C ALA A 387 10.14 13.27 -0.32
N LEU A 388 9.25 13.87 0.47
CA LEU A 388 8.06 14.55 -0.02
C LEU A 388 8.35 15.74 -0.93
N GLN A 389 9.52 16.37 -0.86
CA GLN A 389 9.91 17.47 -1.76
C GLN A 389 10.29 17.00 -3.16
N ALA A 390 10.64 15.72 -3.35
CA ALA A 390 10.99 15.19 -4.68
C ALA A 390 9.74 15.06 -5.57
N PRO A 391 9.64 15.75 -6.74
CA PRO A 391 8.40 15.85 -7.52
C PRO A 391 7.97 14.54 -8.19
N TRP A 392 8.83 13.55 -8.24
CA TRP A 392 8.57 12.22 -8.79
C TRP A 392 8.19 11.18 -7.72
N ILE A 393 8.17 11.55 -6.45
CA ILE A 393 7.63 10.73 -5.35
C ILE A 393 6.10 10.78 -5.39
N SER A 394 5.48 9.61 -5.35
CA SER A 394 4.03 9.45 -5.18
C SER A 394 3.68 9.12 -3.72
N ILE A 395 2.40 9.00 -3.43
CA ILE A 395 1.90 8.67 -2.09
C ILE A 395 1.33 7.23 -2.09
N GLY A 396 1.62 6.50 -1.04
CA GLY A 396 0.99 5.22 -0.72
C GLY A 396 0.82 5.11 0.79
N SER A 397 -0.29 4.57 1.25
CA SER A 397 -0.58 4.54 2.70
C SER A 397 0.22 3.48 3.45
N ASP A 398 0.60 2.41 2.79
CA ASP A 398 1.13 1.19 3.43
C ASP A 398 0.21 0.71 4.58
N GLY A 399 -1.09 0.94 4.41
CA GLY A 399 -2.12 0.66 5.40
C GLY A 399 -3.32 -0.07 4.82
N GLY A 400 -3.87 -1.00 5.58
CA GLY A 400 -5.17 -1.62 5.31
C GLY A 400 -6.34 -0.76 5.78
N SER A 401 -7.55 -1.17 5.45
CA SER A 401 -8.77 -0.59 6.02
C SER A 401 -9.13 -1.35 7.30
N PRO A 402 -9.06 -0.74 8.49
CA PRO A 402 -9.48 -1.40 9.72
C PRO A 402 -10.96 -1.78 9.64
N THR A 403 -11.26 -3.00 10.10
CA THR A 403 -12.63 -3.52 10.14
C THR A 403 -13.49 -2.76 11.16
N PRO A 404 -14.84 -2.81 11.07
CA PRO A 404 -15.71 -2.23 12.08
C PRO A 404 -15.38 -2.73 13.49
N LYS A 405 -15.11 -4.02 13.66
CA LYS A 405 -14.73 -4.62 14.94
C LYS A 405 -13.42 -4.03 15.48
N GLN A 406 -12.38 -3.93 14.66
CA GLN A 406 -11.10 -3.34 15.09
C GLN A 406 -11.25 -1.87 15.52
N ARG A 407 -12.16 -1.13 14.88
CA ARG A 407 -12.47 0.26 15.27
C ARG A 407 -13.24 0.34 16.58
N GLU A 408 -14.24 -0.51 16.76
CA GLU A 408 -15.05 -0.59 17.99
C GLU A 408 -14.20 -1.00 19.21
N GLU A 409 -13.32 -1.99 19.04
CA GLU A 409 -12.38 -2.46 20.07
C GLU A 409 -11.17 -1.53 20.24
N ASN A 410 -11.07 -0.46 19.43
CA ASN A 410 -9.93 0.45 19.40
C ASN A 410 -8.59 -0.28 19.33
N VAL A 411 -8.49 -1.25 18.42
CA VAL A 411 -7.27 -2.04 18.20
C VAL A 411 -6.14 -1.11 17.76
N ALA A 412 -4.96 -1.22 18.39
CA ALA A 412 -3.84 -0.37 18.04
C ALA A 412 -3.33 -0.69 16.61
N ILE A 413 -3.34 0.31 15.75
CA ILE A 413 -2.81 0.26 14.39
C ILE A 413 -1.99 1.52 14.11
N HIS A 414 -1.25 1.52 13.02
CA HIS A 414 -0.56 2.72 12.58
C HIS A 414 -1.56 3.74 11.98
N PRO A 415 -1.54 5.04 12.35
CA PRO A 415 -2.48 6.08 11.86
C PRO A 415 -2.44 6.28 10.34
N ARG A 416 -1.42 5.79 9.63
CA ARG A 416 -1.35 5.83 8.17
C ARG A 416 -2.53 5.11 7.48
N ALA A 417 -3.16 4.15 8.16
CA ALA A 417 -4.33 3.44 7.65
C ALA A 417 -5.57 4.32 7.47
N THR A 418 -5.64 5.41 8.23
CA THR A 418 -6.83 6.28 8.32
C THR A 418 -6.55 7.74 7.97
N GLY A 419 -5.28 8.18 7.88
CA GLY A 419 -4.94 9.60 7.76
C GLY A 419 -4.00 10.01 6.63
N THR A 420 -3.42 9.08 5.86
CA THR A 420 -2.32 9.37 4.92
C THR A 420 -2.63 10.51 3.93
N PHE A 421 -3.72 10.44 3.18
CA PHE A 421 -4.01 11.41 2.11
C PHE A 421 -4.41 12.77 2.66
N PRO A 422 -5.31 12.87 3.66
CA PRO A 422 -5.60 14.14 4.32
C PRO A 422 -4.39 14.79 4.99
N ARG A 423 -3.45 14.00 5.56
CA ARG A 423 -2.22 14.52 6.15
C ARG A 423 -1.30 15.16 5.10
N VAL A 424 -1.18 14.56 3.92
CA VAL A 424 -0.40 15.16 2.81
C VAL A 424 -0.98 16.51 2.42
N LEU A 425 -2.30 16.63 2.32
CA LEU A 425 -2.98 17.87 1.92
C LEU A 425 -3.00 18.91 3.05
N GLY A 426 -3.36 18.50 4.26
CA GLY A 426 -3.52 19.42 5.39
C GLY A 426 -2.18 19.82 5.99
N HIS A 427 -1.41 18.85 6.45
CA HIS A 427 -0.17 19.12 7.18
C HIS A 427 0.95 19.59 6.25
N TYR A 428 1.33 18.80 5.23
CA TYR A 428 2.51 19.13 4.41
C TYR A 428 2.24 20.18 3.34
N ALA A 429 1.09 20.15 2.65
CA ALA A 429 0.81 21.12 1.60
C ALA A 429 0.29 22.44 2.17
N ARG A 430 -0.77 22.41 3.00
CA ARG A 430 -1.39 23.65 3.51
C ARG A 430 -0.58 24.30 4.63
N GLU A 431 -0.20 23.55 5.69
CA GLU A 431 0.41 24.11 6.90
C GLU A 431 1.91 24.34 6.71
N GLU A 432 2.66 23.30 6.29
CA GLU A 432 4.11 23.42 6.08
C GLU A 432 4.50 24.03 4.72
N LYS A 433 3.58 24.05 3.74
CA LYS A 433 3.80 24.62 2.39
C LYS A 433 4.99 24.00 1.65
N LEU A 434 5.23 22.71 1.84
CA LEU A 434 6.30 22.00 1.13
C LEU A 434 6.07 21.97 -0.39
N PHE A 435 4.82 21.96 -0.81
CA PHE A 435 4.34 22.03 -2.19
C PHE A 435 2.89 22.54 -2.20
N THR A 436 2.37 22.85 -3.40
CA THR A 436 0.97 23.30 -3.54
C THR A 436 0.00 22.13 -3.36
N ILE A 437 -1.27 22.43 -3.06
CA ILE A 437 -2.32 21.40 -2.96
C ILE A 437 -2.52 20.72 -4.32
N GLU A 438 -2.42 21.47 -5.44
CA GLU A 438 -2.51 20.92 -6.79
C GLU A 438 -1.39 19.91 -7.07
N GLU A 439 -0.16 20.20 -6.63
CA GLU A 439 0.95 19.26 -6.74
C GLU A 439 0.75 18.04 -5.84
N ALA A 440 0.21 18.19 -4.64
CA ALA A 440 -0.17 17.06 -3.78
C ALA A 440 -1.21 16.16 -4.48
N VAL A 441 -2.26 16.76 -5.05
CA VAL A 441 -3.29 16.04 -5.82
C VAL A 441 -2.65 15.30 -6.99
N ARG A 442 -1.78 15.95 -7.79
CA ARG A 442 -1.08 15.30 -8.91
C ARG A 442 -0.35 14.02 -8.48
N ARG A 443 0.38 14.07 -7.35
CA ARG A 443 1.14 12.93 -6.82
C ARG A 443 0.27 11.78 -6.34
N MET A 444 -0.92 12.09 -5.85
CA MET A 444 -1.90 11.11 -5.36
C MET A 444 -2.87 10.63 -6.45
N THR A 445 -2.79 11.18 -7.67
CA THR A 445 -3.74 10.90 -8.76
C THR A 445 -3.03 10.54 -10.07
N SER A 446 -2.75 11.50 -10.96
CA SER A 446 -2.19 11.22 -12.30
C SER A 446 -0.80 10.58 -12.25
N GLN A 447 0.07 11.00 -11.33
CA GLN A 447 1.38 10.39 -11.15
C GLN A 447 1.25 8.96 -10.61
N ALA A 448 0.39 8.74 -9.61
CA ALA A 448 0.12 7.41 -9.10
C ALA A 448 -0.47 6.49 -10.19
N ALA A 449 -1.43 6.98 -10.98
CA ALA A 449 -1.99 6.26 -12.13
C ALA A 449 -0.91 5.87 -13.15
N ALA A 450 -0.01 6.81 -13.49
CA ALA A 450 1.09 6.54 -14.42
C ALA A 450 2.04 5.47 -13.88
N ARG A 451 2.36 5.47 -12.58
CA ARG A 451 3.23 4.44 -11.96
C ARG A 451 2.61 3.06 -11.97
N ALA A 452 1.29 2.95 -11.80
CA ALA A 452 0.54 1.70 -11.86
C ALA A 452 0.02 1.34 -13.27
N ASN A 453 0.42 2.11 -14.31
CA ASN A 453 -0.03 1.94 -15.70
C ASN A 453 -1.57 1.97 -15.86
N LEU A 454 -2.26 2.80 -15.07
CA LEU A 454 -3.71 3.02 -15.14
C LEU A 454 -4.00 4.19 -16.10
N ARG A 455 -4.49 3.91 -17.31
CA ARG A 455 -4.51 4.88 -18.41
C ARG A 455 -5.70 5.82 -18.42
N ASP A 456 -6.84 5.43 -17.84
CA ASP A 456 -8.12 6.16 -17.90
C ASP A 456 -8.57 6.71 -16.55
N ARG A 457 -7.63 6.88 -15.60
CA ARG A 457 -7.87 7.34 -14.23
C ARG A 457 -6.85 8.40 -13.82
N GLY A 458 -7.07 9.06 -12.69
CA GLY A 458 -6.14 10.01 -12.08
C GLY A 458 -6.16 11.42 -12.68
N LEU A 459 -7.05 11.70 -13.64
CA LEU A 459 -7.28 13.02 -14.19
C LEU A 459 -8.79 13.30 -14.28
N LEU A 460 -9.21 14.54 -14.01
CA LEU A 460 -10.51 15.04 -14.44
C LEU A 460 -10.42 15.44 -15.90
N ARG A 461 -10.85 14.52 -16.75
CA ARG A 461 -10.79 14.69 -18.22
C ARG A 461 -11.96 13.95 -18.86
N GLU A 462 -12.54 14.53 -19.90
CA GLU A 462 -13.56 13.86 -20.70
C GLU A 462 -13.07 12.51 -21.24
N GLY A 463 -13.92 11.49 -21.13
CA GLY A 463 -13.60 10.10 -21.46
C GLY A 463 -12.92 9.30 -20.33
N HIS A 464 -12.38 9.95 -19.31
CA HIS A 464 -11.84 9.25 -18.13
C HIS A 464 -12.95 8.70 -17.24
N VAL A 465 -12.61 7.68 -16.46
CA VAL A 465 -13.51 7.13 -15.44
C VAL A 465 -13.78 8.19 -14.39
N ALA A 466 -15.04 8.30 -14.00
CA ALA A 466 -15.51 9.27 -13.01
C ALA A 466 -15.22 8.77 -11.59
N ASP A 467 -13.93 8.76 -11.23
CA ASP A 467 -13.43 8.61 -9.87
C ASP A 467 -13.07 10.01 -9.37
N ILE A 468 -13.84 10.54 -8.42
CA ILE A 468 -13.79 11.96 -8.04
C ILE A 468 -13.86 12.09 -6.52
N VAL A 469 -13.10 13.04 -5.98
CA VAL A 469 -13.20 13.48 -4.59
C VAL A 469 -13.56 14.96 -4.51
N VAL A 470 -14.47 15.32 -3.62
CA VAL A 470 -14.76 16.70 -3.24
C VAL A 470 -14.29 16.93 -1.82
N PHE A 471 -13.42 17.91 -1.63
CA PHE A 471 -12.87 18.23 -0.32
C PHE A 471 -12.69 19.72 -0.09
N ASP A 472 -12.72 20.11 1.18
CA ASP A 472 -12.46 21.48 1.60
C ASP A 472 -10.94 21.67 1.83
N PRO A 473 -10.24 22.46 1.00
CA PRO A 473 -8.79 22.66 1.14
C PRO A 473 -8.40 23.39 2.42
N ASP A 474 -9.32 24.15 3.02
CA ASP A 474 -9.04 24.96 4.21
C ASP A 474 -9.12 24.15 5.50
N THR A 475 -9.87 23.02 5.48
CA THR A 475 -10.12 22.20 6.68
C THR A 475 -9.60 20.78 6.60
N ILE A 476 -9.24 20.29 5.39
CA ILE A 476 -8.77 18.91 5.23
C ILE A 476 -7.54 18.61 6.08
N ILE A 477 -7.62 17.58 6.93
CA ILE A 477 -6.53 17.11 7.80
C ILE A 477 -6.84 15.71 8.35
N ASP A 478 -5.79 14.95 8.66
CA ASP A 478 -5.90 13.75 9.49
C ASP A 478 -6.18 14.12 10.96
N LYS A 479 -6.84 13.19 11.67
CA LYS A 479 -7.10 13.31 13.11
C LYS A 479 -6.50 12.15 13.89
N SER A 480 -6.13 11.09 13.18
CA SER A 480 -5.57 9.87 13.78
C SER A 480 -4.22 10.13 14.42
N THR A 481 -4.02 9.58 15.61
CA THR A 481 -2.73 9.54 16.31
C THR A 481 -2.31 8.08 16.56
N PHE A 482 -1.12 7.87 17.10
CA PHE A 482 -0.69 6.52 17.49
C PHE A 482 -1.48 5.97 18.68
N GLU A 483 -2.00 6.86 19.54
CA GLU A 483 -2.82 6.54 20.70
C GLU A 483 -4.29 6.34 20.34
N ASP A 484 -4.79 7.10 19.33
CA ASP A 484 -6.17 7.01 18.82
C ASP A 484 -6.17 6.95 17.29
N PRO A 485 -5.85 5.76 16.72
CA PRO A 485 -5.60 5.62 15.29
C PRO A 485 -6.87 5.51 14.42
N HIS A 486 -8.05 5.44 15.03
CA HIS A 486 -9.30 5.21 14.30
C HIS A 486 -10.12 6.47 14.05
N GLN A 487 -9.62 7.63 14.45
CA GLN A 487 -10.32 8.89 14.21
C GLN A 487 -10.44 9.14 12.69
N PRO A 488 -11.67 9.42 12.18
CA PRO A 488 -11.84 9.76 10.78
C PRO A 488 -11.21 11.12 10.48
N PRO A 489 -10.61 11.28 9.28
CA PRO A 489 -10.15 12.58 8.83
C PRO A 489 -11.32 13.54 8.61
N VAL A 490 -11.04 14.82 8.52
CA VAL A 490 -12.02 15.86 8.18
C VAL A 490 -11.71 16.48 6.82
N GLY A 491 -12.71 17.15 6.24
CA GLY A 491 -12.58 17.93 5.01
C GLY A 491 -13.01 17.23 3.73
N VAL A 492 -13.06 15.89 3.66
CA VAL A 492 -13.64 15.16 2.51
C VAL A 492 -15.17 15.10 2.68
N THR A 493 -15.89 15.57 1.69
CA THR A 493 -17.37 15.63 1.74
C THR A 493 -18.06 14.63 0.81
N ASP A 494 -17.51 14.44 -0.40
CA ASP A 494 -18.11 13.54 -1.37
C ASP A 494 -17.02 12.74 -2.09
N VAL A 495 -17.31 11.48 -2.35
CA VAL A 495 -16.45 10.57 -3.14
C VAL A 495 -17.31 9.82 -4.12
N VAL A 496 -16.92 9.88 -5.39
CA VAL A 496 -17.56 9.18 -6.50
C VAL A 496 -16.59 8.14 -7.04
N VAL A 497 -17.05 6.91 -7.18
CA VAL A 497 -16.27 5.80 -7.76
C VAL A 497 -17.04 5.23 -8.95
N ASN A 498 -16.38 5.13 -10.10
CA ASN A 498 -17.01 4.67 -11.34
C ASN A 498 -18.36 5.36 -11.60
N GLY A 499 -18.45 6.68 -11.38
CA GLY A 499 -19.63 7.49 -11.59
C GLY A 499 -20.71 7.40 -10.49
N THR A 500 -20.50 6.60 -9.47
CA THR A 500 -21.46 6.38 -8.38
C THR A 500 -20.95 6.98 -7.06
N PRO A 501 -21.72 7.86 -6.40
CA PRO A 501 -21.36 8.38 -5.08
C PRO A 501 -21.31 7.26 -4.04
N VAL A 502 -20.13 7.08 -3.39
CA VAL A 502 -19.91 6.15 -2.25
C VAL A 502 -19.90 6.90 -0.91
N LEU A 503 -19.49 8.18 -0.92
CA LEU A 503 -19.65 9.13 0.17
C LEU A 503 -20.42 10.34 -0.36
N ARG A 504 -21.39 10.85 0.37
CA ARG A 504 -22.17 12.02 -0.01
C ARG A 504 -22.49 12.88 1.20
N GLY A 505 -22.07 14.15 1.17
CA GLY A 505 -22.24 15.06 2.30
C GLY A 505 -21.64 14.51 3.60
N GLY A 506 -20.54 13.77 3.54
CA GLY A 506 -19.88 13.14 4.67
C GLY A 506 -20.49 11.81 5.16
N ALA A 507 -21.59 11.32 4.53
CA ALA A 507 -22.22 10.06 4.89
C ALA A 507 -21.96 8.97 3.84
N MET A 508 -21.63 7.75 4.30
CA MET A 508 -21.50 6.58 3.41
C MET A 508 -22.87 6.23 2.78
N THR A 509 -22.88 5.99 1.47
CA THR A 509 -24.12 5.68 0.73
C THR A 509 -24.50 4.20 0.74
N GLY A 510 -23.58 3.33 1.13
CA GLY A 510 -23.73 1.88 1.04
C GLY A 510 -23.51 1.29 -0.36
N LYS A 511 -23.24 2.11 -1.38
CA LYS A 511 -22.98 1.65 -2.75
C LYS A 511 -21.60 1.01 -2.87
N LEU A 512 -21.50 0.01 -3.77
CA LEU A 512 -20.29 -0.78 -4.00
C LEU A 512 -19.93 -0.83 -5.50
N PRO A 513 -19.65 0.31 -6.13
CA PRO A 513 -19.37 0.39 -7.57
C PRO A 513 -17.93 0.02 -7.94
N GLY A 514 -17.06 -0.18 -6.96
CA GLY A 514 -15.66 -0.52 -7.16
C GLY A 514 -15.50 -1.89 -7.82
N ARG A 515 -14.45 -2.03 -8.61
CA ARG A 515 -14.16 -3.22 -9.41
C ARG A 515 -12.67 -3.50 -9.46
N SER A 516 -12.30 -4.71 -9.90
CA SER A 516 -10.92 -5.01 -10.23
C SER A 516 -10.48 -4.27 -11.50
N ILE A 517 -9.32 -3.62 -11.44
CA ILE A 517 -8.68 -2.99 -12.61
C ILE A 517 -7.66 -3.99 -13.11
N ARG A 518 -7.98 -4.62 -14.25
CA ARG A 518 -7.15 -5.67 -14.83
C ARG A 518 -6.03 -5.09 -15.67
N GLY A 519 -4.82 -5.65 -15.51
CA GLY A 519 -3.65 -5.31 -16.32
C GLY A 519 -3.82 -5.65 -17.80
N ALA A 520 -2.92 -5.12 -18.63
CA ALA A 520 -3.00 -5.24 -20.11
C ALA A 520 -2.87 -6.70 -20.62
N GLY A 521 -2.37 -7.63 -19.79
CA GLY A 521 -2.33 -9.07 -20.12
C GLY A 521 -3.70 -9.75 -20.11
N TYR A 522 -4.72 -9.12 -19.50
CA TYR A 522 -6.04 -9.71 -19.41
C TYR A 522 -6.82 -9.62 -20.71
N ALA A 523 -7.08 -10.76 -21.32
CA ALA A 523 -7.81 -10.84 -22.60
C ALA A 523 -9.34 -11.02 -22.45
N GLY A 524 -9.87 -10.92 -21.23
CA GLY A 524 -11.27 -11.28 -20.93
C GLY A 524 -11.47 -12.78 -20.75
N LYS A 525 -12.58 -13.17 -20.14
CA LYS A 525 -13.00 -14.58 -20.16
C LYS A 525 -13.40 -14.92 -21.59
N ARG A 526 -12.71 -15.86 -22.26
CA ARG A 526 -13.27 -16.47 -23.44
C ARG A 526 -14.60 -17.08 -23.03
N GLN A 527 -15.70 -16.64 -23.63
CA GLN A 527 -16.97 -17.35 -23.51
C GLN A 527 -16.71 -18.78 -24.00
N GLN A 528 -16.71 -19.74 -23.07
CA GLN A 528 -16.70 -21.16 -23.40
C GLN A 528 -18.08 -21.59 -23.82
#